data_0588439245d44055a0bf3a00bd54b0dd
#
_entry.id   0588439245d44055a0bf3a00bd54b0dd
#
_cell.length_a   1.000
_cell.length_b   1.000
_cell.length_c   1.000
_cell.angle_alpha   90.00
_cell.angle_beta   90.00
_cell.angle_gamma   90.00
#
_symmetry.space_group_name_H-M   'P 1'
#
loop_
_entity.id
_entity.type
_entity.pdbx_description
1 polymer ?
#
loop_
_entity_poly.entity_id
_entity_poly.type
_entity_poly.pdbx_seq_one_letter_code
_entity_poly.pdbx_strand_id
1 'polypeptide(L)'
;MNYVVFDLEWNQPQDGKPTESRKLAFEIIEIGAVKLNERFAVIDKYDQLIRPQVYQEINWRIKKMLGLKRGELSAGRFFPRAASEFFEWCGEDPMWCTWGSQDISELRRNMKFYGMSQMSGDEAIPYINVQKLYGMYIGNTAQSKALEIAVDELKLPKNVPFHRAYADAYYTAKVLACLPEEIISNNICYDKPAPPKVHKKPRAGRRVFKRRVRNNKSEL
;
A
#
# COMPACT_ATOMS: atom_id res chain seq x y z
N MET A 1 20.54 12.72 -5.61
CA MET A 1 19.15 12.24 -5.35
C MET A 1 19.22 10.77 -4.98
N ASN A 2 18.54 10.34 -3.92
CA ASN A 2 18.48 8.92 -3.57
C ASN A 2 17.12 8.36 -3.93
N TYR A 3 17.08 7.12 -4.41
CA TYR A 3 15.83 6.38 -4.58
C TYR A 3 15.60 5.49 -3.36
N VAL A 4 14.41 5.54 -2.79
CA VAL A 4 13.97 4.63 -1.72
C VAL A 4 12.94 3.69 -2.29
N VAL A 5 13.37 2.46 -2.55
CA VAL A 5 12.49 1.38 -2.99
C VAL A 5 11.99 0.66 -1.76
N PHE A 6 10.68 0.68 -1.54
CA PHE A 6 10.11 0.06 -0.35
C PHE A 6 8.88 -0.78 -0.68
N ASP A 7 8.63 -1.71 0.19
CA ASP A 7 7.48 -2.60 0.21
C ASP A 7 6.95 -2.72 1.64
N LEU A 8 5.67 -3.01 1.79
CA LEU A 8 4.99 -3.11 3.07
C LEU A 8 4.23 -4.42 3.17
N GLU A 9 4.31 -5.04 4.34
CA GLU A 9 3.37 -6.07 4.70
C GLU A 9 2.34 -5.53 5.69
N TRP A 10 1.09 -5.94 5.54
CA TRP A 10 0.01 -5.45 6.39
C TRP A 10 -0.91 -6.54 6.89
N ASN A 11 -1.47 -6.30 8.07
CA ASN A 11 -2.52 -7.11 8.66
C ASN A 11 -3.90 -6.51 8.40
N GLN A 12 -4.92 -7.33 8.44
CA GLN A 12 -6.32 -6.95 8.25
C GLN A 12 -7.22 -7.80 9.17
N PRO A 13 -8.51 -7.42 9.36
CA PRO A 13 -9.46 -8.24 10.11
C PRO A 13 -9.57 -9.66 9.56
N GLN A 14 -9.93 -10.63 10.40
CA GLN A 14 -10.08 -12.04 10.01
C GLN A 14 -11.14 -12.25 8.93
N ASP A 15 -12.21 -11.45 8.93
CA ASP A 15 -13.29 -11.47 7.95
C ASP A 15 -13.04 -10.56 6.74
N GLY A 16 -11.89 -9.87 6.68
CA GLY A 16 -11.53 -8.93 5.63
C GLY A 16 -12.35 -7.63 5.65
N LYS A 17 -13.20 -7.41 6.67
CA LYS A 17 -14.04 -6.23 6.78
C LYS A 17 -13.50 -5.29 7.86
N PRO A 18 -13.08 -4.06 7.51
CA PRO A 18 -12.74 -3.05 8.50
C PRO A 18 -13.95 -2.80 9.41
N THR A 19 -13.76 -2.85 10.73
CA THR A 19 -14.83 -2.46 11.64
C THR A 19 -15.08 -0.96 11.53
N GLU A 20 -16.33 -0.51 11.61
CA GLU A 20 -16.69 0.93 11.50
C GLU A 20 -15.98 1.80 12.56
N SER A 21 -15.65 1.23 13.71
CA SER A 21 -14.89 1.90 14.78
C SER A 21 -13.39 2.04 14.47
N ARG A 22 -12.87 1.30 13.48
CA ARG A 22 -11.44 1.28 13.13
C ARG A 22 -11.28 1.78 11.70
N LYS A 23 -10.94 3.03 11.54
CA LYS A 23 -10.79 3.71 10.22
C LYS A 23 -9.58 3.25 9.40
N LEU A 24 -8.86 2.22 9.82
CA LEU A 24 -7.70 1.65 9.14
C LEU A 24 -8.09 0.32 8.49
N ALA A 25 -8.01 0.24 7.16
CA ALA A 25 -8.32 -0.98 6.42
C ALA A 25 -7.19 -2.03 6.56
N PHE A 26 -5.95 -1.56 6.45
CA PHE A 26 -4.74 -2.36 6.53
C PHE A 26 -3.79 -1.74 7.53
N GLU A 27 -3.35 -2.53 8.51
CA GLU A 27 -2.36 -2.12 9.50
C GLU A 27 -1.01 -2.63 9.10
N ILE A 28 -0.05 -1.74 8.89
CA ILE A 28 1.31 -2.11 8.50
C ILE A 28 1.99 -2.88 9.63
N ILE A 29 2.55 -4.04 9.30
CA ILE A 29 3.25 -4.95 10.23
C ILE A 29 4.71 -5.20 9.86
N GLU A 30 5.14 -4.78 8.68
CA GLU A 30 6.54 -4.81 8.26
C GLU A 30 6.81 -3.69 7.26
N ILE A 31 7.96 -3.04 7.37
CA ILE A 31 8.51 -2.10 6.40
C ILE A 31 9.85 -2.64 5.95
N GLY A 32 9.97 -2.95 4.67
CA GLY A 32 11.21 -3.33 4.04
C GLY A 32 11.61 -2.32 2.97
N ALA A 33 12.88 -1.95 2.91
CA ALA A 33 13.33 -1.00 1.91
C ALA A 33 14.81 -1.18 1.55
N VAL A 34 15.16 -0.70 0.35
CA VAL A 34 16.54 -0.51 -0.08
C VAL A 34 16.71 0.91 -0.59
N LYS A 35 17.85 1.50 -0.28
CA LYS A 35 18.25 2.81 -0.79
C LYS A 35 19.19 2.62 -1.97
N LEU A 36 18.90 3.32 -3.06
CA LEU A 36 19.73 3.31 -4.27
C LEU A 36 20.34 4.69 -4.49
N ASN A 37 21.54 4.71 -5.00
CA ASN A 37 22.14 5.93 -5.53
C ASN A 37 21.65 6.26 -6.94
N GLU A 38 22.15 7.32 -7.55
CA GLU A 38 21.79 7.80 -8.89
C GLU A 38 22.09 6.79 -10.02
N ARG A 39 22.95 5.80 -9.77
CA ARG A 39 23.26 4.71 -10.71
C ARG A 39 22.46 3.44 -10.41
N PHE A 40 21.40 3.54 -9.62
CA PHE A 40 20.57 2.43 -9.15
C PHE A 40 21.34 1.33 -8.41
N ALA A 41 22.53 1.63 -7.87
CA ALA A 41 23.27 0.70 -7.01
C ALA A 41 22.71 0.77 -5.58
N VAL A 42 22.51 -0.41 -4.96
CA VAL A 42 22.08 -0.50 -3.55
C VAL A 42 23.20 0.02 -2.65
N ILE A 43 22.91 1.03 -1.83
CA ILE A 43 23.83 1.64 -0.89
C ILE A 43 23.45 1.40 0.57
N ASP A 44 22.19 1.07 0.86
CA ASP A 44 21.73 0.78 2.23
C ASP A 44 20.43 -0.04 2.19
N LYS A 45 20.05 -0.61 3.34
CA LYS A 45 18.86 -1.43 3.51
C LYS A 45 18.15 -1.14 4.83
N TYR A 46 16.85 -1.30 4.84
CA TYR A 46 15.98 -1.17 6.01
C TYR A 46 15.04 -2.37 6.09
N ASP A 47 14.86 -2.93 7.28
CA ASP A 47 13.97 -4.06 7.53
C ASP A 47 13.48 -3.98 8.98
N GLN A 48 12.18 -3.72 9.16
CA GLN A 48 11.60 -3.48 10.47
C GLN A 48 10.23 -4.12 10.62
N LEU A 49 10.13 -5.07 11.55
CA LEU A 49 8.85 -5.60 12.01
C LEU A 49 8.13 -4.59 12.88
N ILE A 50 6.81 -4.52 12.71
CA ILE A 50 5.93 -3.61 13.43
C ILE A 50 4.92 -4.42 14.23
N ARG A 51 4.83 -4.08 15.52
CA ARG A 51 3.87 -4.70 16.42
C ARG A 51 2.47 -4.12 16.16
N PRO A 52 1.48 -4.95 15.76
CA PRO A 52 0.14 -4.46 15.47
C PRO A 52 -0.57 -3.97 16.75
N GLN A 53 -1.33 -2.88 16.61
CA GLN A 53 -2.09 -2.26 17.68
C GLN A 53 -3.60 -2.26 17.41
N VAL A 54 -3.98 -2.22 16.13
CA VAL A 54 -5.39 -2.17 15.70
C VAL A 54 -5.94 -3.58 15.57
N TYR A 55 -5.21 -4.46 14.88
CA TYR A 55 -5.58 -5.86 14.68
C TYR A 55 -4.57 -6.76 15.39
N GLN A 56 -4.76 -7.00 16.69
CA GLN A 56 -3.82 -7.77 17.53
C GLN A 56 -3.68 -9.22 17.08
N GLU A 57 -4.77 -9.80 16.54
CA GLU A 57 -4.73 -11.11 15.91
C GLU A 57 -4.32 -10.98 14.46
N ILE A 58 -3.27 -11.70 14.08
CA ILE A 58 -2.81 -11.72 12.69
C ILE A 58 -3.77 -12.58 11.87
N ASN A 59 -4.24 -12.03 10.77
CA ASN A 59 -5.05 -12.77 9.81
C ASN A 59 -4.31 -14.05 9.38
N TRP A 60 -4.98 -15.19 9.45
CA TRP A 60 -4.36 -16.49 9.25
C TRP A 60 -3.73 -16.65 7.85
N ARG A 61 -4.30 -16.00 6.82
CA ARG A 61 -3.75 -16.00 5.45
C ARG A 61 -2.45 -15.22 5.39
N ILE A 62 -2.42 -14.03 6.00
CA ILE A 62 -1.22 -13.20 6.11
C ILE A 62 -0.13 -13.95 6.88
N LYS A 63 -0.47 -14.52 8.03
CA LYS A 63 0.47 -15.30 8.82
C LYS A 63 1.10 -16.45 8.03
N LYS A 64 0.28 -17.18 7.24
CA LYS A 64 0.74 -18.28 6.39
C LYS A 64 1.61 -17.77 5.25
N MET A 65 1.21 -16.70 4.56
CA MET A 65 1.94 -16.11 3.43
C MET A 65 3.32 -15.63 3.83
N LEU A 66 3.40 -14.88 4.94
CA LEU A 66 4.66 -14.34 5.44
C LEU A 66 5.52 -15.35 6.22
N GLY A 67 5.01 -16.54 6.48
CA GLY A 67 5.72 -17.54 7.30
C GLY A 67 5.99 -17.10 8.74
N LEU A 68 5.16 -16.20 9.30
CA LEU A 68 5.37 -15.61 10.63
C LEU A 68 5.33 -16.66 11.74
N LYS A 69 6.35 -16.64 12.58
CA LYS A 69 6.42 -17.46 13.78
C LYS A 69 5.54 -16.86 14.90
N ARG A 70 5.18 -17.70 15.86
CA ARG A 70 4.42 -17.24 17.03
C ARG A 70 5.24 -16.20 17.81
N GLY A 71 4.65 -15.04 18.05
CA GLY A 71 5.29 -13.96 18.82
C GLY A 71 6.30 -13.10 18.05
N GLU A 72 6.58 -13.40 16.78
CA GLU A 72 7.58 -12.65 16.00
C GLU A 72 7.29 -11.15 15.97
N LEU A 73 6.05 -10.76 15.68
CA LEU A 73 5.65 -9.35 15.66
C LEU A 73 5.59 -8.69 17.04
N SER A 74 5.53 -9.47 18.12
CA SER A 74 5.50 -8.89 19.47
C SER A 74 6.79 -8.20 19.88
N ALA A 75 7.91 -8.58 19.26
CA ALA A 75 9.21 -7.93 19.42
C ALA A 75 9.38 -6.69 18.53
N GLY A 76 8.46 -6.47 17.58
CA GLY A 76 8.47 -5.32 16.68
C GLY A 76 8.20 -4.00 17.41
N ARG A 77 8.60 -2.90 16.79
CA ARG A 77 8.29 -1.54 17.26
C ARG A 77 6.83 -1.19 16.99
N PHE A 78 6.28 -0.23 17.72
CA PHE A 78 4.99 0.37 17.36
C PHE A 78 5.15 1.25 16.12
N PHE A 79 4.11 1.31 15.28
CA PHE A 79 4.16 1.99 13.99
C PHE A 79 4.70 3.42 14.05
N PRO A 80 4.29 4.32 14.98
CA PRO A 80 4.80 5.69 14.99
C PRO A 80 6.32 5.77 15.13
N ARG A 81 6.91 4.89 15.97
CA ARG A 81 8.35 4.83 16.15
C ARG A 81 9.05 4.25 14.92
N ALA A 82 8.55 3.11 14.41
CA ALA A 82 9.13 2.48 13.22
C ALA A 82 9.09 3.41 12.00
N ALA A 83 7.97 4.11 11.80
CA ALA A 83 7.83 5.08 10.72
C ALA A 83 8.77 6.28 10.88
N SER A 84 8.93 6.84 12.10
CA SER A 84 9.90 7.92 12.33
C SER A 84 11.33 7.49 12.01
N GLU A 85 11.75 6.32 12.47
CA GLU A 85 13.07 5.76 12.17
C GLU A 85 13.24 5.46 10.67
N PHE A 86 12.18 5.02 10.00
CA PHE A 86 12.19 4.80 8.56
C PHE A 86 12.38 6.12 7.79
N PHE A 87 11.64 7.18 8.12
CA PHE A 87 11.82 8.48 7.48
C PHE A 87 13.18 9.09 7.77
N GLU A 88 13.71 8.96 8.97
CA GLU A 88 15.08 9.36 9.31
C GLU A 88 16.11 8.61 8.44
N TRP A 89 15.94 7.30 8.30
CA TRP A 89 16.78 6.49 7.43
C TRP A 89 16.65 6.89 5.95
N CYS A 90 15.45 7.25 5.46
CA CYS A 90 15.26 7.71 4.09
C CYS A 90 16.07 8.95 3.77
N GLY A 91 16.23 9.88 4.72
CA GLY A 91 16.87 11.16 4.53
C GLY A 91 15.96 12.20 3.88
N GLU A 92 16.56 13.30 3.40
CA GLU A 92 15.83 14.40 2.78
C GLU A 92 15.47 14.09 1.32
N ASP A 93 14.24 14.42 0.92
CA ASP A 93 13.71 14.37 -0.45
C ASP A 93 14.02 13.09 -1.24
N PRO A 94 13.71 11.90 -0.71
CA PRO A 94 13.92 10.68 -1.47
C PRO A 94 12.92 10.55 -2.62
N MET A 95 13.33 10.00 -3.75
CA MET A 95 12.41 9.54 -4.76
C MET A 95 11.84 8.18 -4.34
N TRP A 96 10.57 8.14 -4.00
CA TRP A 96 9.87 6.93 -3.60
C TRP A 96 9.66 5.98 -4.76
N CYS A 97 9.87 4.69 -4.56
CA CYS A 97 9.67 3.65 -5.57
C CYS A 97 8.95 2.45 -4.94
N THR A 98 7.92 1.93 -5.60
CA THR A 98 7.14 0.78 -5.12
C THR A 98 6.75 -0.16 -6.27
N TRP A 99 6.43 -1.41 -5.95
CA TRP A 99 5.81 -2.32 -6.91
C TRP A 99 4.30 -2.07 -6.94
N GLY A 100 3.87 -1.12 -7.75
CA GLY A 100 2.46 -0.72 -7.81
C GLY A 100 2.22 0.61 -7.11
N SER A 101 0.98 0.83 -6.65
CA SER A 101 0.57 2.07 -5.99
C SER A 101 0.06 1.87 -4.56
N GLN A 102 -0.04 0.62 -4.12
CA GLN A 102 -0.72 0.31 -2.88
C GLN A 102 0.13 0.69 -1.67
N ASP A 103 1.43 0.41 -1.70
CA ASP A 103 2.34 0.67 -0.59
C ASP A 103 2.40 2.16 -0.23
N ILE A 104 2.56 3.05 -1.22
CA ILE A 104 2.60 4.49 -0.97
C ILE A 104 1.28 4.99 -0.37
N SER A 105 0.15 4.48 -0.85
CA SER A 105 -1.18 4.86 -0.37
C SER A 105 -1.45 4.33 1.04
N GLU A 106 -1.02 3.09 1.35
CA GLU A 106 -1.19 2.50 2.68
C GLU A 106 -0.24 3.13 3.70
N LEU A 107 1.00 3.47 3.32
CA LEU A 107 1.90 4.23 4.19
C LEU A 107 1.25 5.56 4.60
N ARG A 108 0.79 6.34 3.63
CA ARG A 108 0.05 7.59 3.87
C ARG A 108 -1.15 7.40 4.80
N ARG A 109 -1.94 6.34 4.59
CA ARG A 109 -3.14 6.05 5.38
C ARG A 109 -2.79 5.72 6.82
N ASN A 110 -1.76 4.90 7.04
CA ASN A 110 -1.28 4.57 8.38
C ASN A 110 -0.70 5.81 9.08
N MET A 111 0.11 6.62 8.40
CA MET A 111 0.62 7.89 8.92
C MET A 111 -0.52 8.81 9.41
N LYS A 112 -1.55 8.98 8.56
CA LYS A 112 -2.73 9.79 8.90
C LYS A 112 -3.50 9.22 10.10
N PHE A 113 -3.67 7.89 10.17
CA PHE A 113 -4.35 7.21 11.26
C PHE A 113 -3.66 7.47 12.61
N TYR A 114 -2.33 7.44 12.63
CA TYR A 114 -1.54 7.67 13.84
C TYR A 114 -1.22 9.16 14.09
N GLY A 115 -1.78 10.08 13.30
CA GLY A 115 -1.60 11.53 13.48
C GLY A 115 -0.18 12.03 13.20
N MET A 116 0.59 11.30 12.39
CA MET A 116 1.94 11.69 12.00
C MET A 116 1.87 12.67 10.83
N SER A 117 2.74 13.70 10.81
CA SER A 117 2.71 14.77 9.80
C SER A 117 3.32 14.36 8.46
N GLN A 118 4.33 13.49 8.49
CA GLN A 118 5.01 13.04 7.26
C GLN A 118 4.01 12.33 6.35
N MET A 119 3.99 12.66 5.07
CA MET A 119 3.13 12.08 4.03
C MET A 119 1.61 12.10 4.32
N SER A 120 1.14 12.65 5.44
CA SER A 120 -0.29 12.64 5.83
C SER A 120 -1.08 13.84 5.32
N GLY A 121 -0.41 14.85 4.76
CA GLY A 121 -1.02 16.05 4.19
C GLY A 121 -1.87 15.80 2.94
N ASP A 122 -2.46 16.89 2.41
CA ASP A 122 -3.28 16.85 1.19
C ASP A 122 -2.45 17.00 -0.10
N GLU A 123 -1.14 17.10 0.02
CA GLU A 123 -0.23 17.21 -1.11
C GLU A 123 -0.07 15.88 -1.84
N ALA A 124 0.10 15.95 -3.16
CA ALA A 124 0.40 14.79 -3.97
C ALA A 124 1.85 14.35 -3.75
N ILE A 125 2.07 13.08 -3.49
CA ILE A 125 3.41 12.51 -3.28
C ILE A 125 3.93 11.95 -4.59
N PRO A 126 5.05 12.48 -5.14
CA PRO A 126 5.67 11.92 -6.33
C PRO A 126 6.29 10.55 -6.00
N TYR A 127 6.11 9.58 -6.90
CA TYR A 127 6.72 8.26 -6.77
C TYR A 127 6.88 7.56 -8.11
N ILE A 128 7.75 6.57 -8.16
CA ILE A 128 7.96 5.68 -9.29
C ILE A 128 7.18 4.39 -9.05
N ASN A 129 6.21 4.12 -9.94
CA ASN A 129 5.50 2.85 -9.97
C ASN A 129 6.28 1.86 -10.86
N VAL A 130 7.14 1.05 -10.26
CA VAL A 130 8.05 0.14 -10.98
C VAL A 130 7.29 -0.90 -11.80
N GLN A 131 6.16 -1.41 -11.29
CA GLN A 131 5.29 -2.35 -12.00
C GLN A 131 4.76 -1.75 -13.32
N LYS A 132 4.31 -0.47 -13.27
CA LYS A 132 3.85 0.25 -14.45
C LYS A 132 4.98 0.44 -15.46
N LEU A 133 6.16 0.87 -14.99
CA LEU A 133 7.33 1.06 -15.86
C LEU A 133 7.77 -0.26 -16.50
N TYR A 134 7.76 -1.35 -15.73
CA TYR A 134 8.05 -2.68 -16.27
C TYR A 134 7.06 -3.08 -17.36
N GLY A 135 5.75 -2.85 -17.14
CA GLY A 135 4.73 -3.05 -18.17
C GLY A 135 4.98 -2.27 -19.46
N MET A 136 5.41 -1.01 -19.34
CA MET A 136 5.80 -0.19 -20.49
C MET A 136 7.04 -0.75 -21.20
N TYR A 137 8.04 -1.16 -20.44
CA TYR A 137 9.30 -1.72 -20.97
C TYR A 137 9.07 -2.98 -21.81
N ILE A 138 8.17 -3.88 -21.38
CA ILE A 138 7.84 -5.10 -22.13
C ILE A 138 6.73 -4.91 -23.18
N GLY A 139 6.27 -3.66 -23.40
CA GLY A 139 5.20 -3.35 -24.36
C GLY A 139 3.80 -3.87 -23.95
N ASN A 140 3.58 -4.18 -22.68
CA ASN A 140 2.30 -4.67 -22.16
C ASN A 140 1.83 -3.83 -20.96
N THR A 141 1.10 -2.76 -21.23
CA THR A 141 0.54 -1.88 -20.21
C THR A 141 -0.88 -2.28 -19.77
N ALA A 142 -1.49 -3.24 -20.46
CA ALA A 142 -2.87 -3.64 -20.19
C ALA A 142 -3.04 -4.55 -18.95
N GLN A 143 -1.96 -5.25 -18.56
CA GLN A 143 -1.99 -6.18 -17.43
C GLN A 143 -0.84 -5.91 -16.47
N SER A 144 -1.18 -5.75 -15.20
CA SER A 144 -0.20 -5.70 -14.11
C SER A 144 0.40 -7.09 -13.90
N LYS A 145 1.73 -7.18 -13.94
CA LYS A 145 2.44 -8.44 -13.64
C LYS A 145 2.83 -8.51 -12.17
N ALA A 146 2.85 -9.71 -11.62
CA ALA A 146 3.40 -9.96 -10.29
C ALA A 146 4.93 -9.73 -10.31
N LEU A 147 5.49 -9.32 -9.19
CA LEU A 147 6.94 -9.05 -9.05
C LEU A 147 7.78 -10.29 -9.40
N GLU A 148 7.36 -11.45 -8.90
CA GLU A 148 8.06 -12.72 -9.17
C GLU A 148 8.15 -13.04 -10.66
N ILE A 149 7.08 -12.76 -11.43
CA ILE A 149 7.09 -12.93 -12.89
C ILE A 149 8.08 -12.00 -13.56
N ALA A 150 8.14 -10.74 -13.14
CA ALA A 150 9.10 -9.77 -13.68
C ALA A 150 10.55 -10.18 -13.39
N VAL A 151 10.82 -10.69 -12.18
CA VAL A 151 12.13 -11.23 -11.77
C VAL A 151 12.53 -12.41 -12.66
N ASP A 152 11.60 -13.33 -12.95
CA ASP A 152 11.84 -14.49 -13.83
C ASP A 152 12.09 -14.06 -15.30
N GLU A 153 11.25 -13.18 -15.83
CA GLU A 153 11.37 -12.71 -17.21
C GLU A 153 12.70 -11.96 -17.45
N LEU A 154 13.17 -11.20 -16.45
CA LEU A 154 14.46 -10.51 -16.47
C LEU A 154 15.63 -11.44 -16.06
N LYS A 155 15.37 -12.71 -15.76
CA LYS A 155 16.38 -13.71 -15.35
C LYS A 155 17.23 -13.25 -14.16
N LEU A 156 16.61 -12.50 -13.23
CA LEU A 156 17.29 -12.04 -12.02
C LEU A 156 17.47 -13.20 -11.02
N PRO A 157 18.61 -13.28 -10.34
CA PRO A 157 18.85 -14.35 -9.36
C PRO A 157 17.91 -14.21 -8.16
N LYS A 158 17.24 -15.32 -7.78
CA LYS A 158 16.34 -15.40 -6.62
C LYS A 158 17.14 -15.84 -5.38
N ASN A 159 17.75 -14.88 -4.68
CA ASN A 159 18.64 -15.14 -3.56
C ASN A 159 17.95 -15.09 -2.18
N VAL A 160 16.74 -14.51 -2.11
CA VAL A 160 15.92 -14.38 -0.90
C VAL A 160 14.48 -14.83 -1.20
N PRO A 161 13.78 -15.44 -0.25
CA PRO A 161 12.39 -15.84 -0.46
C PRO A 161 11.48 -14.59 -0.56
N PHE A 162 10.51 -14.62 -1.49
CA PHE A 162 9.47 -13.60 -1.61
C PHE A 162 8.53 -13.55 -0.40
N HIS A 163 7.67 -12.55 -0.39
CA HIS A 163 6.67 -12.31 0.65
C HIS A 163 7.26 -11.93 2.01
N ARG A 164 8.32 -11.13 1.98
CA ARG A 164 8.81 -10.33 3.10
C ARG A 164 9.13 -8.95 2.55
N ALA A 165 8.74 -7.92 3.25
CA ALA A 165 8.82 -6.55 2.75
C ALA A 165 10.23 -6.19 2.24
N TYR A 166 11.29 -6.55 2.98
CA TYR A 166 12.66 -6.32 2.50
C TYR A 166 12.97 -7.08 1.20
N ALA A 167 12.54 -8.34 1.07
CA ALA A 167 12.83 -9.15 -0.11
C ALA A 167 12.13 -8.58 -1.36
N ASP A 168 10.87 -8.18 -1.21
CA ASP A 168 10.08 -7.65 -2.32
C ASP A 168 10.56 -6.24 -2.70
N ALA A 169 10.95 -5.39 -1.74
CA ALA A 169 11.67 -4.14 -2.01
C ALA A 169 13.00 -4.36 -2.75
N TYR A 170 13.78 -5.36 -2.34
CA TYR A 170 15.06 -5.70 -2.99
C TYR A 170 14.85 -6.15 -4.44
N TYR A 171 13.88 -7.03 -4.71
CA TYR A 171 13.60 -7.45 -6.09
C TYR A 171 13.01 -6.32 -6.93
N THR A 172 12.15 -5.48 -6.36
CA THR A 172 11.64 -4.28 -7.02
C THR A 172 12.78 -3.34 -7.43
N ALA A 173 13.79 -3.16 -6.55
CA ALA A 173 14.98 -2.37 -6.85
C ALA A 173 15.81 -3.00 -7.99
N LYS A 174 15.95 -4.34 -8.01
CA LYS A 174 16.64 -5.05 -9.09
C LYS A 174 15.92 -4.89 -10.43
N VAL A 175 14.59 -4.98 -10.45
CA VAL A 175 13.81 -4.71 -11.65
C VAL A 175 13.99 -3.27 -12.10
N LEU A 176 13.88 -2.28 -11.18
CA LEU A 176 14.07 -0.86 -11.49
C LEU A 176 15.43 -0.60 -12.15
N ALA A 177 16.50 -1.22 -11.63
CA ALA A 177 17.86 -1.07 -12.17
C ALA A 177 18.05 -1.67 -13.58
N CYS A 178 17.13 -2.51 -14.05
CA CYS A 178 17.14 -3.06 -15.42
C CYS A 178 16.40 -2.17 -16.42
N LEU A 179 15.62 -1.18 -15.94
CA LEU A 179 14.81 -0.34 -16.82
C LEU A 179 15.64 0.81 -17.42
N PRO A 180 15.37 1.22 -18.68
CA PRO A 180 16.00 2.39 -19.27
C PRO A 180 15.72 3.66 -18.46
N GLU A 181 16.73 4.48 -18.23
CA GLU A 181 16.61 5.73 -17.45
C GLU A 181 15.57 6.70 -18.05
N GLU A 182 15.44 6.72 -19.37
CA GLU A 182 14.45 7.53 -20.07
C GLU A 182 13.00 7.13 -19.70
N ILE A 183 12.73 5.82 -19.52
CA ILE A 183 11.42 5.35 -19.08
C ILE A 183 11.17 5.79 -17.63
N ILE A 184 12.19 5.75 -16.78
CA ILE A 184 12.08 6.11 -15.36
C ILE A 184 11.81 7.60 -15.21
N SER A 185 12.61 8.45 -15.82
CA SER A 185 12.56 9.91 -15.67
C SER A 185 11.28 10.54 -16.21
N ASN A 186 10.71 9.97 -17.27
CA ASN A 186 9.53 10.53 -17.95
C ASN A 186 8.19 10.04 -17.37
N ASN A 187 8.18 9.17 -16.37
CA ASN A 187 6.95 8.52 -15.89
C ASN A 187 6.75 8.56 -14.38
N ILE A 188 6.93 9.74 -13.79
CA ILE A 188 6.62 9.95 -12.36
C ILE A 188 5.11 9.85 -12.14
N CYS A 189 4.72 9.07 -11.15
CA CYS A 189 3.34 8.96 -10.68
C CYS A 189 3.13 9.85 -9.46
N TYR A 190 1.87 10.11 -9.12
CA TYR A 190 1.52 10.92 -7.95
C TYR A 190 0.44 10.20 -7.13
N ASP A 191 0.75 9.89 -5.88
CA ASP A 191 -0.26 9.46 -4.93
C ASP A 191 -1.00 10.69 -4.41
N LYS A 192 -2.33 10.70 -4.56
CA LYS A 192 -3.20 11.79 -4.11
C LYS A 192 -4.11 11.28 -2.99
N PRO A 193 -4.37 12.10 -1.96
CA PRO A 193 -5.31 11.72 -0.93
C PRO A 193 -6.68 11.43 -1.55
N ALA A 194 -7.36 10.41 -1.05
CA ALA A 194 -8.71 10.11 -1.48
C ALA A 194 -9.62 11.33 -1.23
N PRO A 195 -10.45 11.74 -2.19
CA PRO A 195 -11.38 12.84 -1.98
C PRO A 195 -12.30 12.54 -0.78
N PRO A 196 -12.70 13.55 -0.01
CA PRO A 196 -13.58 13.37 1.13
C PRO A 196 -14.85 12.63 0.67
N LYS A 197 -15.25 11.59 1.40
CA LYS A 197 -16.50 10.89 1.13
C LYS A 197 -17.65 11.86 1.28
N VAL A 198 -18.23 12.32 0.17
CA VAL A 198 -19.47 13.07 0.18
C VAL A 198 -20.58 12.11 0.60
N HIS A 199 -21.01 12.20 1.86
CA HIS A 199 -22.19 11.48 2.31
C HIS A 199 -23.39 12.01 1.50
N LYS A 200 -23.82 11.25 0.48
CA LYS A 200 -25.09 11.55 -0.20
C LYS A 200 -26.19 11.51 0.85
N LYS A 201 -26.78 12.68 1.15
CA LYS A 201 -27.98 12.73 2.01
C LYS A 201 -28.97 11.69 1.49
N PRO A 202 -29.61 10.88 2.36
CA PRO A 202 -30.62 9.95 1.90
C PRO A 202 -31.66 10.74 1.10
N ARG A 203 -31.96 10.29 -0.10
CA ARG A 203 -33.04 10.86 -0.92
C ARG A 203 -34.30 10.80 -0.08
N ALA A 204 -34.89 11.97 0.26
CA ALA A 204 -36.14 12.04 0.95
C ALA A 204 -37.15 11.19 0.17
N GLY A 205 -37.65 10.15 0.83
CA GLY A 205 -38.56 9.19 0.20
C GLY A 205 -39.78 9.92 -0.33
N ARG A 206 -40.06 9.77 -1.63
CA ARG A 206 -41.32 10.18 -2.23
C ARG A 206 -42.45 9.51 -1.44
N ARG A 207 -43.15 10.27 -0.60
CA ARG A 207 -44.43 9.83 0.00
C ARG A 207 -45.37 9.42 -1.11
N VAL A 208 -45.59 8.14 -1.31
CA VAL A 208 -46.64 7.62 -2.16
C VAL A 208 -47.94 7.82 -1.41
N PHE A 209 -48.71 8.82 -1.79
CA PHE A 209 -50.08 8.98 -1.33
C PHE A 209 -50.94 7.82 -1.88
N LYS A 210 -51.23 6.82 -1.05
CA LYS A 210 -52.23 5.81 -1.36
C LYS A 210 -53.58 6.49 -1.33
N ARG A 211 -54.19 6.74 -2.50
CA ARG A 211 -55.60 7.11 -2.65
C ARG A 211 -56.44 5.98 -2.05
N ARG A 212 -57.15 6.28 -0.95
CA ARG A 212 -58.20 5.41 -0.43
C ARG A 212 -59.37 5.47 -1.43
N VAL A 213 -59.64 4.41 -2.17
CA VAL A 213 -60.88 4.20 -2.92
C VAL A 213 -61.97 3.85 -1.90
N ARG A 214 -62.94 4.75 -1.71
CA ARG A 214 -64.18 4.46 -0.95
C ARG A 214 -65.07 3.61 -1.85
N ASN A 215 -65.22 2.34 -1.52
CA ASN A 215 -66.31 1.51 -2.04
C ASN A 215 -67.60 1.89 -1.30
N ASN A 216 -68.47 2.63 -1.97
CA ASN A 216 -69.89 2.68 -1.59
C ASN A 216 -70.56 1.43 -2.14
N LYS A 217 -70.91 0.51 -1.26
CA LYS A 217 -71.99 -0.44 -1.53
C LYS A 217 -73.26 0.18 -1.04
N SER A 218 -74.10 0.62 -1.94
CA SER A 218 -75.51 0.87 -1.72
C SER A 218 -76.26 -0.43 -1.99
N GLU A 219 -77.06 -0.78 -1.02
CA GLU A 219 -78.02 -1.86 -1.03
C GLU A 219 -79.06 -1.65 -2.14
N LEU A 220 -79.46 -2.71 -2.82
CA LEU A 220 -80.85 -3.18 -3.03
C LEU A 220 -80.81 -4.63 -3.50
#